data_046c155bb924814d9dab52600faa72b6
#
_entry.id   046c155bb924814d9dab52600faa72b6
#
_cell.length_a   1.000
_cell.length_b   1.000
_cell.length_c   1.000
_cell.angle_alpha   90.00
_cell.angle_beta   90.00
_cell.angle_gamma   90.00
#
_symmetry.space_group_name_H-M   'P 1'
#
loop_
_entity.id
_entity.type
_entity.pdbx_description
1 polymer ?
#
loop_
_entity_poly.entity_id
_entity_poly.type
_entity_poly.pdbx_seq_one_letter_code
_entity_poly.pdbx_strand_id
1 'polypeptide(L)'
;MTVDPTGDLFLGARRAASYDEAENVAQDRADDQAGAMLARAEPVHDSAPAESGAPARRDARRGSTAPERQIVAHAGAMVAVQATPPKAPPATWGWRSTMARMTFGLLKPSATDAELTYLEDQRIIRQATWTRAVNVLVTNEGGGTSKTPTCIILAGILASIRGGYVAALEATESRGYLDRRAEGTQQRGLDELLGGAARVRSAGNVGGYVAPQTSHADVLGSVASRPELTGDGVLTLRRVIDTYYRISITDSGNSHLHSAYLAALDTADAAVIPCLVSAKAIAGVQAALATMRGRGGHVSALAERTVIVLGHDGGPEDPMLAASIRQGLEQLGVTAVVEVPFDPMIRADAEITLADLSASSRVAWTCVAARVVEALLAAPEPSLLEAQAAHV
;
A
#
# COMPACT_ATOMS: atom_id res chain seq x y z
N MET A 1 -21.29 -53.88 0.83
CA MET A 1 -21.70 -52.51 0.55
C MET A 1 -20.41 -51.75 0.19
N THR A 2 -20.12 -51.77 -1.09
CA THR A 2 -18.92 -51.19 -1.69
C THR A 2 -19.26 -49.75 -2.13
N VAL A 3 -18.61 -48.75 -1.58
CA VAL A 3 -18.75 -47.33 -1.93
C VAL A 3 -17.78 -47.06 -3.07
N ASP A 4 -18.31 -46.56 -4.19
CA ASP A 4 -17.55 -46.15 -5.39
C ASP A 4 -16.90 -44.79 -5.17
N PRO A 5 -15.55 -44.62 -5.36
CA PRO A 5 -14.83 -43.37 -5.09
C PRO A 5 -14.71 -42.42 -6.30
N THR A 6 -15.50 -42.56 -7.39
CA THR A 6 -15.26 -41.80 -8.64
C THR A 6 -16.23 -40.64 -8.90
N GLY A 7 -17.08 -40.24 -7.93
CA GLY A 7 -18.19 -39.29 -8.15
C GLY A 7 -17.82 -37.80 -8.22
N ASP A 8 -16.71 -37.33 -7.64
CA ASP A 8 -16.49 -35.88 -7.39
C ASP A 8 -15.47 -35.20 -8.29
N LEU A 9 -14.75 -35.92 -9.15
CA LEU A 9 -13.70 -35.33 -10.00
C LEU A 9 -14.22 -34.63 -11.28
N PHE A 10 -15.49 -34.82 -11.64
CA PHE A 10 -16.06 -34.32 -12.91
C PHE A 10 -16.76 -32.94 -12.81
N LEU A 11 -17.07 -32.43 -11.64
CA LEU A 11 -17.76 -31.15 -11.47
C LEU A 11 -16.84 -29.94 -11.66
N GLY A 12 -15.55 -30.07 -11.35
CA GLY A 12 -14.55 -29.02 -11.57
C GLY A 12 -14.22 -28.79 -13.04
N ALA A 13 -14.07 -29.86 -13.81
CA ALA A 13 -13.76 -29.80 -15.25
C ALA A 13 -14.91 -29.21 -16.10
N ARG A 14 -16.16 -29.44 -15.72
CA ARG A 14 -17.33 -28.84 -16.42
C ARG A 14 -17.49 -27.33 -16.15
N ARG A 15 -17.04 -26.84 -14.99
CA ARG A 15 -17.01 -25.38 -14.70
C ARG A 15 -15.90 -24.66 -15.46
N ALA A 16 -14.72 -25.25 -15.60
CA ALA A 16 -13.63 -24.67 -16.37
C ALA A 16 -14.00 -24.55 -17.86
N ALA A 17 -14.58 -25.59 -18.46
CA ALA A 17 -14.99 -25.55 -19.87
C ALA A 17 -16.09 -24.49 -20.15
N SER A 18 -17.00 -24.22 -19.21
CA SER A 18 -18.02 -23.17 -19.38
C SER A 18 -17.48 -21.74 -19.27
N TYR A 19 -16.35 -21.54 -18.62
CA TYR A 19 -15.67 -20.23 -18.57
C TYR A 19 -14.88 -19.95 -19.86
N ASP A 20 -14.21 -20.94 -20.41
CA ASP A 20 -13.48 -20.80 -21.68
C ASP A 20 -14.42 -20.52 -22.86
N GLU A 21 -15.63 -21.13 -22.87
CA GLU A 21 -16.65 -20.88 -23.90
C GLU A 21 -17.25 -19.45 -23.80
N ALA A 22 -17.43 -18.93 -22.56
CA ALA A 22 -17.96 -17.60 -22.33
C ALA A 22 -16.93 -16.51 -22.70
N GLU A 23 -15.63 -16.76 -22.50
CA GLU A 23 -14.56 -15.85 -22.81
C GLU A 23 -14.32 -15.75 -24.32
N ASN A 24 -14.39 -16.86 -25.05
CA ASN A 24 -14.31 -16.90 -26.52
C ASN A 24 -15.47 -16.16 -27.19
N VAL A 25 -16.70 -16.29 -26.68
CA VAL A 25 -17.88 -15.56 -27.21
C VAL A 25 -17.78 -14.05 -26.93
N ALA A 26 -17.12 -13.64 -25.84
CA ALA A 26 -16.88 -12.22 -25.53
C ALA A 26 -15.81 -11.62 -26.44
N GLN A 27 -14.76 -12.39 -26.76
CA GLN A 27 -13.68 -12.00 -27.65
C GLN A 27 -14.17 -11.80 -29.09
N ASP A 28 -14.94 -12.76 -29.63
CA ASP A 28 -15.54 -12.68 -30.99
C ASP A 28 -16.46 -11.45 -31.14
N ARG A 29 -17.20 -11.07 -30.08
CA ARG A 29 -18.03 -9.85 -30.12
C ARG A 29 -17.23 -8.55 -30.09
N ALA A 30 -16.08 -8.56 -29.43
CA ALA A 30 -15.18 -7.39 -29.38
C ALA A 30 -14.50 -7.17 -30.75
N ASP A 31 -14.10 -8.23 -31.42
CA ASP A 31 -13.45 -8.17 -32.73
C ASP A 31 -14.44 -7.78 -33.84
N ASP A 32 -15.71 -8.22 -33.78
CA ASP A 32 -16.77 -7.78 -34.68
C ASP A 32 -17.13 -6.29 -34.51
N GLN A 33 -17.08 -5.75 -33.29
CA GLN A 33 -17.30 -4.33 -33.06
C GLN A 33 -16.12 -3.47 -33.53
N ALA A 34 -14.90 -3.95 -33.38
CA ALA A 34 -13.69 -3.26 -33.92
C ALA A 34 -13.68 -3.24 -35.45
N GLY A 35 -14.09 -4.35 -36.09
CA GLY A 35 -14.25 -4.43 -37.57
C GLY A 35 -15.30 -3.47 -38.12
N ALA A 36 -16.41 -3.29 -37.40
CA ALA A 36 -17.49 -2.38 -37.81
C ALA A 36 -17.12 -0.89 -37.64
N MET A 37 -16.21 -0.56 -36.74
CA MET A 37 -15.73 0.82 -36.53
C MET A 37 -14.68 1.22 -37.61
N LEU A 38 -13.89 0.29 -38.12
CA LEU A 38 -12.88 0.54 -39.15
C LEU A 38 -13.51 0.69 -40.57
N ALA A 39 -14.70 0.12 -40.81
CA ALA A 39 -15.42 0.24 -42.07
C ALA A 39 -16.14 1.58 -42.29
N ARG A 40 -16.12 2.51 -41.31
CA ARG A 40 -16.88 3.77 -41.34
C ARG A 40 -16.01 5.02 -41.55
N ALA A 41 -14.72 4.89 -41.83
CA ALA A 41 -13.81 6.00 -42.11
C ALA A 41 -13.61 6.10 -43.62
N GLU A 42 -14.42 6.90 -44.32
CA GLU A 42 -14.16 7.33 -45.66
C GLU A 42 -13.12 8.49 -45.70
N PRO A 43 -12.25 8.55 -46.73
CA PRO A 43 -11.16 9.51 -46.81
C PRO A 43 -11.65 10.88 -47.29
N VAL A 44 -11.35 11.91 -46.50
CA VAL A 44 -11.52 13.32 -46.96
C VAL A 44 -10.34 13.71 -47.83
N HIS A 45 -10.66 14.13 -49.02
CA HIS A 45 -9.78 14.60 -50.09
C HIS A 45 -8.98 15.85 -49.69
N ASP A 46 -7.72 15.80 -50.03
CA ASP A 46 -6.72 16.85 -50.04
C ASP A 46 -7.05 17.94 -51.09
N SER A 47 -6.92 19.21 -50.73
CA SER A 47 -6.85 20.32 -51.68
C SER A 47 -6.09 21.49 -51.05
N ALA A 48 -4.82 21.59 -51.32
CA ALA A 48 -4.11 22.87 -51.42
C ALA A 48 -4.10 23.29 -52.92
N PRO A 49 -3.76 24.48 -53.36
CA PRO A 49 -2.94 25.53 -52.77
C PRO A 49 -3.36 26.99 -53.08
N ALA A 50 -2.68 28.00 -52.64
CA ALA A 50 -2.04 29.03 -53.45
C ALA A 50 -1.47 30.18 -52.61
N GLU A 51 -0.28 30.53 -52.99
CA GLU A 51 0.53 31.68 -52.58
C GLU A 51 -0.13 33.02 -52.92
N SER A 52 0.15 34.05 -52.13
CA SER A 52 0.91 35.22 -52.60
C SER A 52 0.73 36.44 -51.67
N GLY A 53 1.82 37.13 -51.41
CA GLY A 53 1.85 38.57 -51.37
C GLY A 53 2.06 39.23 -50.00
N ALA A 54 3.31 39.46 -49.61
CA ALA A 54 3.66 40.63 -48.78
C ALA A 54 3.61 41.89 -49.60
N PRO A 55 3.31 43.06 -49.02
CA PRO A 55 4.38 44.02 -48.81
C PRO A 55 4.33 44.89 -47.53
N ALA A 56 5.55 45.11 -47.03
CA ALA A 56 6.15 46.33 -46.48
C ALA A 56 5.38 47.32 -45.59
N ARG A 57 5.97 47.46 -44.42
CA ARG A 57 6.25 48.65 -43.59
C ARG A 57 5.45 49.95 -43.82
N ARG A 58 4.90 50.46 -42.73
CA ARG A 58 5.04 51.86 -42.36
C ARG A 58 4.90 52.09 -40.83
N ASP A 59 5.94 52.72 -40.30
CA ASP A 59 5.94 53.33 -38.97
C ASP A 59 4.85 54.39 -38.80
N ALA A 60 4.16 54.39 -37.68
CA ALA A 60 3.55 55.57 -37.12
C ALA A 60 3.43 55.45 -35.59
N ARG A 61 4.32 56.12 -34.89
CA ARG A 61 4.18 56.49 -33.49
C ARG A 61 2.88 57.31 -33.33
N ARG A 62 2.03 56.89 -32.44
CA ARG A 62 1.20 57.80 -31.62
C ARG A 62 0.84 57.12 -30.32
N GLY A 63 1.25 57.74 -29.23
CA GLY A 63 0.87 57.37 -27.86
C GLY A 63 -0.63 57.44 -27.70
N SER A 64 -1.17 56.47 -27.04
CA SER A 64 -2.48 56.50 -26.45
C SER A 64 -2.35 55.90 -25.06
N THR A 65 -2.50 56.76 -24.06
CA THR A 65 -2.69 56.42 -22.66
C THR A 65 -3.91 55.54 -22.53
N ALA A 66 -3.74 54.31 -22.17
CA ALA A 66 -4.83 53.43 -21.79
C ALA A 66 -5.36 53.87 -20.41
N PRO A 67 -6.68 53.96 -20.23
CA PRO A 67 -7.24 54.30 -18.94
C PRO A 67 -7.00 53.12 -17.97
N GLU A 68 -6.39 53.43 -16.84
CA GLU A 68 -6.30 52.58 -15.67
C GLU A 68 -7.69 52.11 -15.29
N ARG A 69 -8.02 50.85 -15.56
CA ARG A 69 -9.20 50.20 -15.00
C ARG A 69 -8.95 50.05 -13.51
N GLN A 70 -9.48 50.95 -12.70
CA GLN A 70 -9.69 50.75 -11.29
C GLN A 70 -10.51 49.45 -11.12
N ILE A 71 -9.87 48.39 -10.68
CA ILE A 71 -10.51 47.19 -10.16
C ILE A 71 -11.14 47.62 -8.83
N VAL A 72 -12.41 48.03 -8.85
CA VAL A 72 -13.20 48.19 -7.65
C VAL A 72 -13.34 46.78 -7.04
N ALA A 73 -12.49 46.50 -6.05
CA ALA A 73 -12.66 45.31 -5.22
C ALA A 73 -13.99 45.45 -4.47
N HIS A 74 -15.02 44.83 -4.98
CA HIS A 74 -16.20 44.55 -4.19
C HIS A 74 -15.79 43.58 -3.10
N ALA A 75 -15.43 44.09 -1.94
CA ALA A 75 -15.40 43.31 -0.72
C ALA A 75 -16.86 42.91 -0.42
N GLY A 76 -17.30 41.86 -1.10
CA GLY A 76 -18.48 41.15 -0.69
C GLY A 76 -18.21 40.62 0.70
N ALA A 77 -18.97 41.11 1.69
CA ALA A 77 -18.97 40.56 3.02
C ALA A 77 -19.22 39.04 2.87
N MET A 78 -18.17 38.24 2.97
CA MET A 78 -18.31 36.79 3.16
C MET A 78 -19.05 36.66 4.51
N VAL A 79 -20.35 36.42 4.43
CA VAL A 79 -21.09 35.91 5.56
C VAL A 79 -20.39 34.62 5.93
N ALA A 80 -19.63 34.64 7.02
CA ALA A 80 -19.10 33.43 7.61
C ALA A 80 -20.31 32.59 8.01
N VAL A 81 -20.69 31.68 7.12
CA VAL A 81 -21.60 30.59 7.48
C VAL A 81 -20.86 29.85 8.58
N GLN A 82 -21.26 30.08 9.83
CA GLN A 82 -20.82 29.26 10.93
C GLN A 82 -21.25 27.84 10.59
N ALA A 83 -20.31 27.06 10.04
CA ALA A 83 -20.54 25.65 9.80
C ALA A 83 -20.85 25.04 11.17
N THR A 84 -22.10 24.66 11.37
CA THR A 84 -22.49 23.88 12.54
C THR A 84 -21.55 22.68 12.57
N PRO A 85 -20.83 22.42 13.66
CA PRO A 85 -19.91 21.29 13.72
C PRO A 85 -20.67 20.02 13.31
N PRO A 86 -20.13 19.20 12.42
CA PRO A 86 -20.81 18.00 11.94
C PRO A 86 -21.21 17.16 13.15
N LYS A 87 -22.47 16.78 13.21
CA LYS A 87 -23.01 15.96 14.30
C LYS A 87 -22.20 14.66 14.34
N ALA A 88 -21.66 14.30 15.50
CA ALA A 88 -20.89 13.08 15.66
C ALA A 88 -21.69 11.87 15.14
N PRO A 89 -21.06 10.96 14.39
CA PRO A 89 -21.73 9.78 13.86
C PRO A 89 -22.27 8.91 15.01
N PRO A 90 -23.33 8.12 14.77
CA PRO A 90 -23.86 7.20 15.79
C PRO A 90 -22.81 6.13 16.14
N ALA A 91 -22.78 5.72 17.41
CA ALA A 91 -21.89 4.69 17.89
C ALA A 91 -22.17 3.34 17.19
N THR A 92 -21.11 2.67 16.73
CA THR A 92 -21.15 1.35 16.14
C THR A 92 -20.53 0.29 17.06
N TRP A 93 -19.83 0.70 18.14
CA TRP A 93 -19.11 -0.17 19.05
C TRP A 93 -19.83 -0.38 20.39
N GLY A 94 -19.64 -1.58 20.95
CA GLY A 94 -20.01 -1.94 22.31
C GLY A 94 -21.51 -1.82 22.60
N TRP A 95 -21.85 -1.66 23.89
CA TRP A 95 -23.23 -1.60 24.37
C TRP A 95 -24.05 -0.45 23.77
N ARG A 96 -23.39 0.64 23.37
CA ARG A 96 -24.05 1.80 22.72
C ARG A 96 -24.67 1.43 21.38
N SER A 97 -23.98 0.61 20.58
CA SER A 97 -24.51 0.11 19.31
C SER A 97 -25.66 -0.89 19.53
N THR A 98 -25.54 -1.74 20.57
CA THR A 98 -26.59 -2.67 20.95
C THR A 98 -27.85 -1.93 21.39
N MET A 99 -27.70 -0.86 22.17
CA MET A 99 -28.82 -0.03 22.62
C MET A 99 -29.49 0.68 21.44
N ALA A 100 -28.71 1.19 20.47
CA ALA A 100 -29.26 1.78 19.26
C ALA A 100 -30.08 0.78 18.45
N ARG A 101 -29.61 -0.49 18.37
CA ARG A 101 -30.36 -1.59 17.70
C ARG A 101 -31.62 -1.98 18.46
N MET A 102 -31.54 -2.15 19.79
CA MET A 102 -32.69 -2.51 20.63
C MET A 102 -33.80 -1.46 20.62
N THR A 103 -33.44 -0.20 20.43
CA THR A 103 -34.43 0.91 20.35
C THR A 103 -34.82 1.23 18.91
N PHE A 104 -34.54 0.34 17.95
CA PHE A 104 -34.83 0.55 16.52
C PHE A 104 -34.36 1.90 15.99
N GLY A 105 -33.23 2.41 16.53
CA GLY A 105 -32.65 3.69 16.14
C GLY A 105 -33.32 4.92 16.73
N LEU A 106 -34.22 4.78 17.67
CA LEU A 106 -34.81 5.91 18.43
C LEU A 106 -33.76 6.60 19.30
N LEU A 107 -32.86 5.84 19.93
CA LEU A 107 -31.71 6.33 20.65
C LEU A 107 -30.47 6.13 19.77
N LYS A 108 -29.79 7.24 19.42
CA LYS A 108 -28.55 7.24 18.63
C LYS A 108 -27.42 7.82 19.51
N PRO A 109 -26.84 7.03 20.43
CA PRO A 109 -25.71 7.52 21.20
C PRO A 109 -24.57 7.86 20.22
N SER A 110 -23.87 8.96 20.48
CA SER A 110 -22.71 9.36 19.68
C SER A 110 -21.54 8.40 19.86
N ALA A 111 -20.73 8.26 18.84
CA ALA A 111 -19.47 7.52 18.90
C ALA A 111 -18.55 8.04 20.02
N THR A 112 -17.72 7.17 20.56
CA THR A 112 -16.68 7.55 21.54
C THR A 112 -15.50 8.19 20.81
N ASP A 113 -14.63 8.92 21.53
CA ASP A 113 -13.42 9.51 20.94
C ASP A 113 -12.52 8.44 20.30
N ALA A 114 -12.38 7.28 20.91
CA ALA A 114 -11.63 6.15 20.35
C ALA A 114 -12.26 5.63 19.03
N GLU A 115 -13.59 5.58 18.97
CA GLU A 115 -14.29 5.18 17.74
C GLU A 115 -14.17 6.27 16.65
N LEU A 116 -14.23 7.54 17.02
CA LEU A 116 -14.00 8.66 16.10
C LEU A 116 -12.57 8.63 15.52
N THR A 117 -11.56 8.40 16.35
CA THR A 117 -10.17 8.25 15.92
C THR A 117 -10.02 7.08 14.94
N TYR A 118 -10.61 5.93 15.25
CA TYR A 118 -10.58 4.77 14.36
C TYR A 118 -11.25 5.04 13.01
N LEU A 119 -12.39 5.73 12.99
CA LEU A 119 -13.07 6.11 11.75
C LEU A 119 -12.24 7.12 10.93
N GLU A 120 -11.56 8.04 11.61
CA GLU A 120 -10.65 8.98 10.96
C GLU A 120 -9.43 8.27 10.37
N ASP A 121 -8.82 7.33 11.09
CA ASP A 121 -7.73 6.50 10.59
C ASP A 121 -8.16 5.73 9.32
N GLN A 122 -9.36 5.14 9.33
CA GLN A 122 -9.91 4.49 8.13
C GLN A 122 -10.14 5.47 6.99
N ARG A 123 -10.57 6.71 7.30
CA ARG A 123 -10.77 7.76 6.30
C ARG A 123 -9.44 8.15 5.64
N ILE A 124 -8.40 8.36 6.44
CA ILE A 124 -7.04 8.66 5.96
C ILE A 124 -6.58 7.55 5.00
N ILE A 125 -6.69 6.28 5.40
CA ILE A 125 -6.29 5.14 4.58
C ILE A 125 -7.07 5.09 3.27
N ARG A 126 -8.38 5.29 3.30
CA ARG A 126 -9.26 5.16 2.13
C ARG A 126 -9.09 6.28 1.13
N GLN A 127 -8.86 7.52 1.59
CA GLN A 127 -8.87 8.72 0.74
C GLN A 127 -7.50 9.06 0.16
N ALA A 128 -6.41 8.50 0.69
CA ALA A 128 -5.07 8.75 0.17
C ALA A 128 -4.93 8.27 -1.28
N THR A 129 -4.30 9.08 -2.11
CA THR A 129 -4.04 8.77 -3.53
C THR A 129 -2.61 9.16 -3.89
N TRP A 130 -2.01 8.41 -4.79
CA TRP A 130 -0.68 8.64 -5.33
C TRP A 130 -0.72 8.51 -6.85
N THR A 131 0.17 9.22 -7.54
CA THR A 131 0.30 9.17 -9.01
C THR A 131 1.06 7.94 -9.49
N ARG A 132 1.74 7.23 -8.58
CA ARG A 132 2.55 6.03 -8.80
C ARG A 132 2.28 4.94 -7.77
N ALA A 133 2.85 3.77 -7.97
CA ALA A 133 2.94 2.76 -6.92
C ALA A 133 3.87 3.25 -5.79
N VAL A 134 3.54 2.93 -4.55
CA VAL A 134 4.32 3.29 -3.36
C VAL A 134 4.75 2.04 -2.59
N ASN A 135 5.94 2.11 -1.98
CA ASN A 135 6.52 0.98 -1.25
C ASN A 135 6.82 1.32 0.20
N VAL A 136 6.42 0.43 1.10
CA VAL A 136 6.74 0.48 2.53
C VAL A 136 7.73 -0.61 2.86
N LEU A 137 8.86 -0.27 3.43
CA LEU A 137 9.84 -1.22 3.90
C LEU A 137 9.60 -1.55 5.38
N VAL A 138 9.36 -2.81 5.68
CA VAL A 138 9.34 -3.31 7.07
C VAL A 138 10.74 -3.81 7.40
N THR A 139 11.41 -3.14 8.32
CA THR A 139 12.82 -3.42 8.63
C THR A 139 13.12 -3.34 10.12
N ASN A 140 14.05 -4.13 10.58
CA ASN A 140 14.77 -4.03 11.85
C ASN A 140 16.00 -4.93 11.74
N GLU A 141 17.15 -4.48 12.20
CA GLU A 141 18.39 -5.24 12.17
C GLU A 141 18.37 -6.45 13.13
N GLY A 142 17.44 -6.46 14.10
CA GLY A 142 17.26 -7.56 15.02
C GLY A 142 16.47 -8.74 14.42
N GLY A 143 16.85 -9.97 14.73
CA GLY A 143 16.02 -11.16 14.52
C GLY A 143 14.88 -11.26 15.53
N GLY A 144 13.73 -11.83 15.13
CA GLY A 144 12.59 -12.04 16.04
C GLY A 144 11.82 -10.77 16.44
N THR A 145 11.96 -9.69 15.68
CA THR A 145 11.31 -8.39 15.96
C THR A 145 9.93 -8.25 15.31
N SER A 146 9.33 -9.34 14.86
CA SER A 146 7.99 -9.38 14.22
C SER A 146 7.88 -8.68 12.86
N LYS A 147 8.97 -8.62 12.07
CA LYS A 147 8.94 -8.01 10.71
C LYS A 147 7.91 -8.68 9.81
N THR A 148 7.99 -9.99 9.63
CA THR A 148 7.09 -10.77 8.76
C THR A 148 5.61 -10.66 9.17
N PRO A 149 5.24 -10.84 10.45
CA PRO A 149 3.87 -10.55 10.89
C PRO A 149 3.41 -9.12 10.60
N THR A 150 4.27 -8.13 10.86
CA THR A 150 3.98 -6.72 10.57
C THR A 150 3.69 -6.50 9.09
N CYS A 151 4.48 -7.11 8.20
CA CYS A 151 4.30 -7.02 6.76
C CYS A 151 2.90 -7.54 6.33
N ILE A 152 2.52 -8.74 6.77
CA ILE A 152 1.24 -9.36 6.44
C ILE A 152 0.05 -8.58 7.00
N ILE A 153 0.11 -8.21 8.28
CA ILE A 153 -1.00 -7.52 8.94
C ILE A 153 -1.20 -6.12 8.33
N LEU A 154 -0.11 -5.38 8.12
CA LEU A 154 -0.18 -4.05 7.52
C LEU A 154 -0.75 -4.12 6.09
N ALA A 155 -0.27 -5.06 5.27
CA ALA A 155 -0.83 -5.30 3.94
C ALA A 155 -2.31 -5.65 4.00
N GLY A 156 -2.71 -6.54 4.91
CA GLY A 156 -4.09 -6.95 5.11
C GLY A 156 -5.01 -5.80 5.54
N ILE A 157 -4.61 -4.97 6.50
CA ILE A 157 -5.38 -3.78 6.93
C ILE A 157 -5.55 -2.79 5.77
N LEU A 158 -4.46 -2.47 5.07
CA LEU A 158 -4.51 -1.57 3.92
C LEU A 158 -5.41 -2.11 2.82
N ALA A 159 -5.29 -3.38 2.47
CA ALA A 159 -6.10 -4.01 1.42
C ALA A 159 -7.58 -4.08 1.81
N SER A 160 -7.91 -4.46 3.04
CA SER A 160 -9.30 -4.56 3.50
C SER A 160 -10.02 -3.21 3.48
N ILE A 161 -9.33 -2.11 3.79
CA ILE A 161 -9.92 -0.76 3.82
C ILE A 161 -9.96 -0.15 2.41
N ARG A 162 -8.99 -0.44 1.56
CA ARG A 162 -8.88 0.12 0.20
C ARG A 162 -9.54 -0.73 -0.88
N GLY A 163 -9.87 -1.98 -0.58
CA GLY A 163 -10.49 -2.92 -1.53
C GLY A 163 -9.49 -3.62 -2.46
N GLY A 164 -8.27 -3.90 -1.98
CA GLY A 164 -7.25 -4.63 -2.72
C GLY A 164 -6.09 -3.78 -3.26
N TYR A 165 -5.40 -4.30 -4.27
CA TYR A 165 -4.22 -3.70 -4.90
C TYR A 165 -3.06 -3.43 -3.94
N VAL A 166 -2.91 -4.27 -2.91
CA VAL A 166 -1.83 -4.24 -1.93
C VAL A 166 -1.12 -5.59 -1.94
N ALA A 167 0.20 -5.59 -2.04
CA ALA A 167 1.04 -6.78 -1.99
C ALA A 167 1.99 -6.77 -0.81
N ALA A 168 2.13 -7.90 -0.11
CA ALA A 168 3.21 -8.17 0.82
C ALA A 168 4.32 -8.94 0.08
N LEU A 169 5.56 -8.49 0.16
CA LEU A 169 6.67 -8.97 -0.63
C LEU A 169 7.82 -9.45 0.25
N GLU A 170 8.40 -10.60 -0.05
CA GLU A 170 9.64 -11.06 0.56
C GLU A 170 10.85 -10.45 -0.16
N ALA A 171 11.71 -9.75 0.59
CA ALA A 171 12.98 -9.23 0.11
C ALA A 171 14.15 -9.60 1.03
N THR A 172 14.09 -10.80 1.60
CA THR A 172 15.17 -11.38 2.41
C THR A 172 16.28 -11.92 1.50
N GLU A 173 17.52 -11.88 1.94
CA GLU A 173 18.66 -12.45 1.21
C GLU A 173 18.52 -13.94 0.91
N SER A 174 18.19 -14.74 1.92
CA SER A 174 17.85 -16.15 1.80
C SER A 174 16.33 -16.33 1.92
N ARG A 175 15.83 -17.55 1.73
CA ARG A 175 14.42 -17.87 1.91
C ARG A 175 13.91 -17.39 3.27
N GLY A 176 12.86 -16.53 3.24
CA GLY A 176 12.15 -16.07 4.42
C GLY A 176 11.01 -16.99 4.84
N TYR A 177 10.10 -16.46 5.63
CA TYR A 177 8.94 -17.16 6.18
C TYR A 177 7.61 -16.52 5.81
N LEU A 178 7.61 -15.60 4.83
CA LEU A 178 6.41 -14.86 4.47
C LEU A 178 5.32 -15.80 3.94
N ASP A 179 5.70 -16.78 3.12
CA ASP A 179 4.83 -17.83 2.58
C ASP A 179 4.15 -18.67 3.67
N ARG A 180 4.85 -18.95 4.78
CA ARG A 180 4.32 -19.77 5.87
C ARG A 180 3.38 -19.02 6.80
N ARG A 181 3.45 -17.70 6.79
CA ARG A 181 2.62 -16.83 7.60
C ARG A 181 1.40 -16.33 6.83
N ALA A 182 1.36 -16.53 5.51
CA ALA A 182 0.25 -16.20 4.63
C ALA A 182 -0.84 -17.25 4.69
N GLU A 183 -2.08 -16.85 4.40
CA GLU A 183 -3.20 -17.77 4.22
C GLU A 183 -3.01 -18.59 2.95
N GLY A 184 -3.33 -19.88 3.03
CA GLY A 184 -3.32 -20.79 1.88
C GLY A 184 -1.92 -21.20 1.42
N THR A 185 -1.86 -21.80 0.24
CA THR A 185 -0.60 -22.30 -0.36
C THR A 185 -0.46 -21.80 -1.78
N GLN A 186 0.72 -21.32 -2.14
CA GLN A 186 1.08 -20.94 -3.50
C GLN A 186 1.97 -22.02 -4.13
N GLN A 187 1.80 -22.24 -5.43
CA GLN A 187 2.57 -23.25 -6.19
C GLN A 187 3.90 -22.67 -6.72
N ARG A 188 3.94 -21.39 -6.96
CA ARG A 188 5.09 -20.62 -7.46
C ARG A 188 5.25 -19.39 -6.61
N GLY A 189 6.46 -18.92 -6.41
CA GLY A 189 6.75 -17.79 -5.56
C GLY A 189 7.75 -16.82 -6.18
N LEU A 190 8.55 -16.23 -5.30
CA LEU A 190 9.50 -15.17 -5.67
C LEU A 190 10.50 -15.61 -6.74
N ASP A 191 11.11 -16.79 -6.60
CA ASP A 191 12.15 -17.26 -7.53
C ASP A 191 11.59 -17.50 -8.93
N GLU A 192 10.43 -18.14 -9.02
CA GLU A 192 9.75 -18.40 -10.28
C GLU A 192 9.24 -17.11 -10.92
N LEU A 193 8.81 -16.12 -10.13
CA LEU A 193 8.46 -14.80 -10.64
C LEU A 193 9.68 -14.12 -11.24
N LEU A 194 10.80 -14.09 -10.55
CA LEU A 194 12.04 -13.47 -11.03
C LEU A 194 12.54 -14.15 -12.33
N GLY A 195 12.55 -15.49 -12.36
CA GLY A 195 12.89 -16.24 -13.56
C GLY A 195 11.91 -16.08 -14.73
N GLY A 196 10.69 -15.65 -14.44
CA GLY A 196 9.61 -15.41 -15.40
C GLY A 196 9.27 -13.94 -15.64
N ALA A 197 9.96 -12.98 -15.02
CA ALA A 197 9.59 -11.57 -14.98
C ALA A 197 9.29 -10.97 -16.37
N ALA A 198 10.10 -11.30 -17.36
CA ALA A 198 9.91 -10.83 -18.75
C ALA A 198 8.64 -11.37 -19.43
N ARG A 199 8.03 -12.42 -18.89
CA ARG A 199 6.80 -13.04 -19.40
C ARG A 199 5.54 -12.55 -18.69
N VAL A 200 5.68 -11.82 -17.60
CA VAL A 200 4.54 -11.23 -16.88
C VAL A 200 3.99 -10.06 -17.68
N ARG A 201 2.81 -10.22 -18.26
CA ARG A 201 2.16 -9.24 -19.15
C ARG A 201 0.77 -8.81 -18.67
N SER A 202 0.23 -9.46 -17.63
CA SER A 202 -1.10 -9.17 -17.10
C SER A 202 -1.16 -9.41 -15.59
N ALA A 203 -2.16 -8.84 -14.93
CA ALA A 203 -2.44 -9.11 -13.51
C ALA A 203 -2.70 -10.60 -13.26
N GLY A 204 -3.38 -11.30 -14.18
CA GLY A 204 -3.60 -12.74 -14.10
C GLY A 204 -2.30 -13.55 -14.11
N ASN A 205 -1.25 -13.07 -14.82
CA ASN A 205 0.06 -13.73 -14.76
C ASN A 205 0.70 -13.58 -13.37
N VAL A 206 0.59 -12.40 -12.74
CA VAL A 206 1.09 -12.17 -11.37
C VAL A 206 0.34 -13.03 -10.37
N GLY A 207 -0.99 -13.15 -10.51
CA GLY A 207 -1.84 -13.99 -9.68
C GLY A 207 -1.40 -15.45 -9.56
N GLY A 208 -0.65 -15.96 -10.55
CA GLY A 208 -0.07 -17.30 -10.49
C GLY A 208 1.16 -17.44 -9.57
N TYR A 209 1.66 -16.37 -8.98
CA TYR A 209 2.85 -16.35 -8.11
C TYR A 209 2.55 -15.88 -6.69
N VAL A 210 1.35 -15.40 -6.40
CA VAL A 210 0.97 -14.85 -5.11
C VAL A 210 -0.04 -15.74 -4.39
N ALA A 211 -0.08 -15.66 -3.07
CA ALA A 211 -1.14 -16.23 -2.24
C ALA A 211 -2.17 -15.14 -1.93
N PRO A 212 -3.39 -15.20 -2.49
CA PRO A 212 -4.45 -14.25 -2.17
C PRO A 212 -4.95 -14.48 -0.74
N GLN A 213 -5.08 -13.39 0.03
CA GLN A 213 -5.52 -13.41 1.40
C GLN A 213 -7.02 -13.04 1.51
N THR A 214 -7.70 -13.53 2.55
CA THR A 214 -9.10 -13.14 2.83
C THR A 214 -9.27 -11.63 3.06
N SER A 215 -8.19 -10.95 3.43
CA SER A 215 -8.11 -9.49 3.56
C SER A 215 -8.05 -8.74 2.23
N HIS A 216 -8.02 -9.42 1.07
CA HIS A 216 -7.78 -8.88 -0.26
C HIS A 216 -6.34 -8.37 -0.50
N ALA A 217 -5.40 -8.66 0.37
CA ALA A 217 -3.97 -8.52 0.09
C ALA A 217 -3.48 -9.74 -0.68
N ASP A 218 -2.42 -9.57 -1.46
CA ASP A 218 -1.69 -10.66 -2.08
C ASP A 218 -0.32 -10.81 -1.41
N VAL A 219 0.13 -12.03 -1.18
CA VAL A 219 1.43 -12.31 -0.55
C VAL A 219 2.34 -13.02 -1.54
N LEU A 220 3.52 -12.47 -1.77
CA LEU A 220 4.58 -13.05 -2.58
C LEU A 220 5.76 -13.43 -1.71
N GLY A 221 5.86 -14.69 -1.36
CA GLY A 221 6.96 -15.29 -0.61
C GLY A 221 7.73 -16.32 -1.43
N SER A 222 8.68 -16.97 -0.80
CA SER A 222 9.50 -18.03 -1.39
C SER A 222 8.95 -19.41 -1.03
N VAL A 223 8.39 -20.12 -1.99
CA VAL A 223 7.78 -21.46 -1.77
C VAL A 223 8.79 -22.57 -1.52
N ALA A 224 10.02 -22.42 -2.01
CA ALA A 224 11.11 -23.39 -1.86
C ALA A 224 12.43 -22.70 -1.53
N SER A 225 13.47 -23.49 -1.30
CA SER A 225 14.85 -22.98 -1.25
C SER A 225 15.19 -22.33 -2.59
N ARG A 226 15.79 -21.16 -2.56
CA ARG A 226 16.15 -20.38 -3.75
C ARG A 226 17.58 -19.86 -3.67
N PRO A 227 18.16 -19.43 -4.79
CA PRO A 227 19.38 -18.63 -4.79
C PRO A 227 19.24 -17.37 -3.94
N GLU A 228 20.35 -16.85 -3.50
CA GLU A 228 20.40 -15.59 -2.76
C GLU A 228 19.80 -14.45 -3.58
N LEU A 229 18.88 -13.69 -2.99
CA LEU A 229 18.26 -12.54 -3.64
C LEU A 229 19.27 -11.39 -3.69
N THR A 230 19.54 -10.89 -4.87
CA THR A 230 20.44 -9.75 -5.10
C THR A 230 19.67 -8.43 -5.14
N GLY A 231 20.40 -7.30 -5.12
CA GLY A 231 19.80 -5.98 -5.33
C GLY A 231 19.08 -5.88 -6.68
N ASP A 232 19.66 -6.41 -7.76
CA ASP A 232 19.01 -6.44 -9.09
C ASP A 232 17.73 -7.29 -9.09
N GLY A 233 17.71 -8.36 -8.29
CA GLY A 233 16.50 -9.15 -8.06
C GLY A 233 15.38 -8.32 -7.42
N VAL A 234 15.71 -7.54 -6.37
CA VAL A 234 14.75 -6.61 -5.74
C VAL A 234 14.24 -5.56 -6.73
N LEU A 235 15.12 -4.95 -7.51
CA LEU A 235 14.72 -3.96 -8.53
C LEU A 235 13.85 -4.59 -9.62
N THR A 236 14.10 -5.83 -10.00
CA THR A 236 13.28 -6.57 -10.97
C THR A 236 11.90 -6.89 -10.37
N LEU A 237 11.85 -7.35 -9.12
CA LEU A 237 10.63 -7.58 -8.38
C LEU A 237 9.78 -6.30 -8.32
N ARG A 238 10.38 -5.17 -7.94
CA ARG A 238 9.72 -3.87 -7.87
C ARG A 238 9.08 -3.48 -9.20
N ARG A 239 9.82 -3.56 -10.31
CA ARG A 239 9.29 -3.24 -11.65
C ARG A 239 8.04 -4.03 -12.02
N VAL A 240 8.01 -5.32 -11.68
CA VAL A 240 6.83 -6.16 -11.94
C VAL A 240 5.68 -5.76 -11.03
N ILE A 241 5.93 -5.65 -9.72
CA ILE A 241 4.87 -5.40 -8.73
C ILE A 241 4.26 -4.01 -8.90
N ASP A 242 5.05 -2.98 -9.15
CA ASP A 242 4.57 -1.60 -9.33
C ASP A 242 3.64 -1.42 -10.54
N THR A 243 3.69 -2.35 -11.48
CA THR A 243 2.78 -2.36 -12.63
C THR A 243 1.35 -2.76 -12.23
N TYR A 244 1.19 -3.63 -11.22
CA TYR A 244 -0.10 -4.26 -10.90
C TYR A 244 -0.64 -3.88 -9.52
N TYR A 245 0.21 -3.42 -8.61
CA TYR A 245 -0.17 -3.05 -7.24
C TYR A 245 0.07 -1.57 -6.99
N ARG A 246 -0.82 -0.96 -6.22
CA ARG A 246 -0.70 0.45 -5.82
C ARG A 246 0.16 0.64 -4.61
N ILE A 247 0.16 -0.33 -3.71
CA ILE A 247 0.93 -0.32 -2.47
C ILE A 247 1.62 -1.68 -2.34
N SER A 248 2.90 -1.66 -2.00
CA SER A 248 3.61 -2.88 -1.61
C SER A 248 4.26 -2.71 -0.24
N ILE A 249 4.21 -3.77 0.56
CA ILE A 249 4.83 -3.87 1.87
C ILE A 249 5.94 -4.90 1.76
N THR A 250 7.17 -4.46 1.92
CA THR A 250 8.36 -5.28 1.69
C THR A 250 8.96 -5.75 3.02
N ASP A 251 9.00 -7.07 3.24
CA ASP A 251 9.63 -7.71 4.39
C ASP A 251 11.13 -7.85 4.15
N SER A 252 11.96 -7.11 4.88
CA SER A 252 13.41 -7.12 4.70
C SER A 252 14.09 -8.27 5.44
N GLY A 253 15.27 -8.66 4.95
CA GLY A 253 16.21 -9.47 5.71
C GLY A 253 16.78 -8.73 6.92
N ASN A 254 17.71 -9.42 7.62
CA ASN A 254 18.41 -8.87 8.80
C ASN A 254 19.80 -8.30 8.44
N SER A 255 20.29 -8.56 7.25
CA SER A 255 21.65 -8.19 6.84
C SER A 255 21.66 -6.81 6.16
N HIS A 256 21.91 -5.79 6.96
CA HIS A 256 21.89 -4.38 6.51
C HIS A 256 22.99 -4.00 5.49
N LEU A 257 23.98 -4.84 5.29
CA LEU A 257 25.02 -4.65 4.27
C LEU A 257 24.73 -5.41 2.97
N HIS A 258 23.71 -6.25 2.97
CA HIS A 258 23.40 -7.08 1.81
C HIS A 258 22.76 -6.24 0.68
N SER A 259 23.10 -6.58 -0.59
CA SER A 259 22.64 -5.80 -1.75
C SER A 259 21.09 -5.76 -1.87
N ALA A 260 20.39 -6.84 -1.51
CA ALA A 260 18.93 -6.86 -1.50
C ALA A 260 18.35 -5.90 -0.46
N TYR A 261 18.91 -5.85 0.76
CA TYR A 261 18.50 -4.91 1.79
C TYR A 261 18.71 -3.46 1.34
N LEU A 262 19.88 -3.16 0.77
CA LEU A 262 20.22 -1.83 0.30
C LEU A 262 19.28 -1.38 -0.84
N ALA A 263 18.99 -2.26 -1.80
CA ALA A 263 18.04 -1.98 -2.88
C ALA A 263 16.60 -1.78 -2.34
N ALA A 264 16.20 -2.55 -1.33
CA ALA A 264 14.91 -2.36 -0.68
C ALA A 264 14.82 -1.00 0.04
N LEU A 265 15.88 -0.54 0.71
CA LEU A 265 15.98 0.80 1.27
C LEU A 265 15.91 1.90 0.20
N ASP A 266 16.67 1.74 -0.88
CA ASP A 266 16.77 2.73 -1.95
C ASP A 266 15.45 2.91 -2.72
N THR A 267 14.56 1.90 -2.67
CA THR A 267 13.23 1.92 -3.33
C THR A 267 12.05 2.17 -2.39
N ALA A 268 12.28 2.37 -1.10
CA ALA A 268 11.22 2.58 -0.13
C ALA A 268 10.76 4.04 -0.07
N ASP A 269 9.46 4.26 0.04
CA ASP A 269 8.84 5.58 0.21
C ASP A 269 8.58 5.91 1.68
N ALA A 270 8.29 4.88 2.48
CA ALA A 270 8.17 4.95 3.93
C ALA A 270 8.77 3.68 4.56
N ALA A 271 9.10 3.74 5.84
CA ALA A 271 9.59 2.57 6.57
C ALA A 271 8.72 2.28 7.81
N VAL A 272 8.67 1.01 8.19
CA VAL A 272 8.08 0.55 9.44
C VAL A 272 9.13 -0.25 10.19
N ILE A 273 9.39 0.11 11.44
CA ILE A 273 10.34 -0.59 12.30
C ILE A 273 9.56 -1.21 13.47
N PRO A 274 9.20 -2.50 13.39
CA PRO A 274 8.63 -3.19 14.53
C PRO A 274 9.70 -3.46 15.58
N CYS A 275 9.37 -3.21 16.84
CA CYS A 275 10.20 -3.54 17.99
C CYS A 275 9.34 -4.02 19.16
N LEU A 276 9.93 -4.82 20.03
CA LEU A 276 9.30 -5.25 21.28
C LEU A 276 9.76 -4.34 22.43
N VAL A 277 9.00 -4.32 23.53
CA VAL A 277 9.39 -3.61 24.76
C VAL A 277 10.62 -4.28 25.37
N SER A 278 11.78 -3.93 24.87
CA SER A 278 13.08 -4.40 25.41
C SER A 278 14.22 -3.46 25.01
N ALA A 279 15.23 -3.36 25.87
CA ALA A 279 16.42 -2.55 25.58
C ALA A 279 17.12 -2.98 24.28
N LYS A 280 17.16 -4.27 23.97
CA LYS A 280 17.75 -4.81 22.75
C LYS A 280 16.99 -4.37 21.50
N ALA A 281 15.66 -4.35 21.56
CA ALA A 281 14.86 -3.96 20.42
C ALA A 281 15.02 -2.47 20.08
N ILE A 282 15.18 -1.61 21.11
CA ILE A 282 15.43 -0.18 20.91
C ILE A 282 16.78 0.06 20.24
N ALA A 283 17.83 -0.64 20.67
CA ALA A 283 19.12 -0.55 20.02
C ALA A 283 19.03 -0.90 18.53
N GLY A 284 18.21 -1.89 18.16
CA GLY A 284 17.93 -2.24 16.77
C GLY A 284 17.22 -1.12 16.00
N VAL A 285 16.25 -0.43 16.62
CA VAL A 285 15.59 0.75 16.02
C VAL A 285 16.59 1.88 15.78
N GLN A 286 17.40 2.18 16.79
CA GLN A 286 18.42 3.25 16.70
C GLN A 286 19.46 2.93 15.62
N ALA A 287 19.92 1.69 15.51
CA ALA A 287 20.86 1.25 14.49
C ALA A 287 20.23 1.37 13.08
N ALA A 288 19.01 0.91 12.87
CA ALA A 288 18.32 1.05 11.58
C ALA A 288 18.14 2.51 11.16
N LEU A 289 17.74 3.40 12.08
CA LEU A 289 17.61 4.84 11.80
C LEU A 289 18.99 5.48 11.54
N ALA A 290 20.04 5.08 12.27
CA ALA A 290 21.40 5.56 12.03
C ALA A 290 21.91 5.13 10.65
N THR A 291 21.65 3.89 10.25
CA THR A 291 21.97 3.37 8.91
C THR A 291 21.27 4.20 7.83
N MET A 292 19.97 4.47 7.96
CA MET A 292 19.24 5.31 7.02
C MET A 292 19.81 6.73 6.93
N ARG A 293 20.02 7.40 8.07
CA ARG A 293 20.56 8.77 8.13
C ARG A 293 21.97 8.86 7.57
N GLY A 294 22.79 7.84 7.82
CA GLY A 294 24.19 7.81 7.35
C GLY A 294 24.34 7.64 5.83
N ARG A 295 23.32 7.12 5.14
CA ARG A 295 23.37 6.94 3.67
C ARG A 295 23.13 8.24 2.89
N GLY A 296 22.54 9.26 3.51
CA GLY A 296 22.21 10.52 2.85
C GLY A 296 21.06 10.43 1.84
N GLY A 297 20.77 11.52 1.14
CA GLY A 297 19.79 11.59 0.07
C GLY A 297 18.40 11.10 0.45
N HIS A 298 17.75 10.36 -0.45
CA HIS A 298 16.41 9.80 -0.27
C HIS A 298 16.30 8.89 0.97
N VAL A 299 17.31 8.05 1.21
CA VAL A 299 17.33 7.12 2.35
C VAL A 299 17.44 7.84 3.69
N SER A 300 18.19 8.95 3.75
CA SER A 300 18.23 9.79 4.97
C SER A 300 16.84 10.38 5.29
N ALA A 301 16.15 10.88 4.28
CA ALA A 301 14.79 11.39 4.43
C ALA A 301 13.77 10.28 4.77
N LEU A 302 14.06 9.02 4.45
CA LEU A 302 13.23 7.88 4.83
C LEU A 302 13.15 7.70 6.36
N ALA A 303 14.20 8.04 7.09
CA ALA A 303 14.20 8.02 8.55
C ALA A 303 13.10 8.90 9.17
N GLU A 304 12.80 10.06 8.54
CA GLU A 304 11.71 10.95 8.96
C GLU A 304 10.32 10.39 8.60
N ARG A 305 10.25 9.57 7.54
CA ARG A 305 9.05 8.87 7.07
C ARG A 305 8.97 7.44 7.64
N THR A 306 9.45 7.27 8.86
CA THR A 306 9.44 5.99 9.56
C THR A 306 8.34 5.96 10.61
N VAL A 307 7.61 4.85 10.69
CA VAL A 307 6.66 4.53 11.75
C VAL A 307 7.24 3.41 12.60
N ILE A 308 7.37 3.63 13.90
CA ILE A 308 7.81 2.59 14.84
C ILE A 308 6.58 1.89 15.40
N VAL A 309 6.58 0.56 15.36
CA VAL A 309 5.54 -0.28 15.96
C VAL A 309 6.10 -0.90 17.23
N LEU A 310 5.64 -0.40 18.37
CA LEU A 310 6.02 -0.92 19.69
C LEU A 310 5.06 -2.04 20.08
N GLY A 311 5.51 -3.27 19.96
CA GLY A 311 4.74 -4.47 20.31
C GLY A 311 5.06 -5.00 21.69
N HIS A 312 4.14 -5.81 22.22
CA HIS A 312 4.27 -6.52 23.48
C HIS A 312 4.38 -8.03 23.25
N ASP A 313 5.14 -8.73 24.08
CA ASP A 313 5.35 -10.17 23.94
C ASP A 313 4.41 -11.04 24.82
N GLY A 314 3.57 -10.37 25.61
CA GLY A 314 2.61 -11.00 26.55
C GLY A 314 3.24 -11.49 27.85
N GLY A 315 4.54 -11.28 28.03
CA GLY A 315 5.23 -11.51 29.30
C GLY A 315 5.02 -10.37 30.32
N PRO A 316 5.52 -10.54 31.53
CA PRO A 316 5.51 -9.45 32.51
C PRO A 316 6.44 -8.33 32.08
N GLU A 317 5.92 -7.13 31.99
CA GLU A 317 6.66 -5.93 31.63
C GLU A 317 6.77 -4.97 32.81
N ASP A 318 7.91 -4.29 32.92
CA ASP A 318 8.05 -3.17 33.86
C ASP A 318 7.41 -1.92 33.22
N PRO A 319 6.32 -1.38 33.82
CA PRO A 319 5.65 -0.21 33.26
C PRO A 319 6.54 1.04 33.17
N MET A 320 7.51 1.18 34.10
CA MET A 320 8.44 2.31 34.08
C MET A 320 9.41 2.19 32.92
N LEU A 321 9.91 1.00 32.66
CA LEU A 321 10.76 0.71 31.51
C LEU A 321 9.98 0.95 30.20
N ALA A 322 8.77 0.44 30.07
CA ALA A 322 7.92 0.63 28.88
C ALA A 322 7.67 2.12 28.59
N ALA A 323 7.34 2.91 29.64
CA ALA A 323 7.15 4.36 29.52
C ALA A 323 8.44 5.09 29.07
N SER A 324 9.59 4.73 29.66
CA SER A 324 10.89 5.30 29.29
C SER A 324 11.27 4.99 27.85
N ILE A 325 10.99 3.76 27.40
CA ILE A 325 11.19 3.31 26.03
C ILE A 325 10.35 4.13 25.07
N ARG A 326 9.05 4.26 25.32
CA ARG A 326 8.15 5.06 24.46
C ARG A 326 8.65 6.49 24.33
N GLN A 327 8.95 7.14 25.46
CA GLN A 327 9.48 8.50 25.48
C GLN A 327 10.78 8.62 24.68
N GLY A 328 11.70 7.66 24.81
CA GLY A 328 12.95 7.64 24.05
C GLY A 328 12.73 7.48 22.54
N LEU A 329 11.77 6.64 22.12
CA LEU A 329 11.42 6.43 20.71
C LEU A 329 10.76 7.67 20.09
N GLU A 330 9.89 8.36 20.81
CA GLU A 330 9.23 9.60 20.37
C GLU A 330 10.22 10.72 20.08
N GLN A 331 11.39 10.71 20.73
CA GLN A 331 12.45 11.69 20.51
C GLN A 331 13.33 11.43 19.27
N LEU A 332 13.12 10.31 18.58
CA LEU A 332 13.95 9.92 17.43
C LEU A 332 13.64 10.68 16.13
N GLY A 333 12.62 11.55 16.10
CA GLY A 333 12.29 12.34 14.91
C GLY A 333 11.76 11.47 13.77
N VAL A 334 10.84 10.55 14.10
CA VAL A 334 10.11 9.68 13.17
C VAL A 334 8.68 10.18 12.99
N THR A 335 7.95 9.68 11.99
CA THR A 335 6.55 10.06 11.74
C THR A 335 5.67 9.77 12.96
N ALA A 336 5.78 8.57 13.53
CA ALA A 336 4.98 8.16 14.69
C ALA A 336 5.60 6.96 15.41
N VAL A 337 5.25 6.83 16.69
CA VAL A 337 5.41 5.60 17.48
C VAL A 337 4.03 5.11 17.84
N VAL A 338 3.66 3.91 17.41
CA VAL A 338 2.35 3.32 17.66
C VAL A 338 2.51 2.05 18.48
N GLU A 339 1.82 1.99 19.59
CA GLU A 339 1.80 0.82 20.47
C GLU A 339 0.74 -0.17 20.02
N VAL A 340 1.12 -1.44 19.89
CA VAL A 340 0.22 -2.53 19.49
C VAL A 340 0.14 -3.55 20.63
N PRO A 341 -1.05 -3.89 21.15
CA PRO A 341 -1.20 -4.82 22.23
C PRO A 341 -0.73 -6.22 21.84
N PHE A 342 -0.37 -7.02 22.83
CA PHE A 342 -0.08 -8.44 22.61
C PHE A 342 -1.27 -9.13 21.96
N ASP A 343 -0.97 -9.91 20.93
CA ASP A 343 -1.95 -10.75 20.26
C ASP A 343 -1.33 -12.15 20.03
N PRO A 344 -1.95 -13.22 20.58
CA PRO A 344 -1.43 -14.57 20.45
C PRO A 344 -1.32 -15.04 18.99
N MET A 345 -2.17 -14.53 18.08
CA MET A 345 -2.11 -14.85 16.64
C MET A 345 -0.85 -14.31 15.97
N ILE A 346 -0.36 -13.17 16.44
CA ILE A 346 0.90 -12.58 15.94
C ILE A 346 2.09 -13.40 16.42
N ARG A 347 2.05 -13.85 17.68
CA ARG A 347 3.14 -14.61 18.29
C ARG A 347 3.23 -16.05 17.79
N ALA A 348 2.11 -16.67 17.47
CA ALA A 348 2.09 -18.04 16.96
C ALA A 348 2.90 -18.13 15.65
N ASP A 349 3.70 -19.18 15.51
CA ASP A 349 4.41 -19.46 14.24
C ASP A 349 3.48 -20.19 13.25
N ALA A 350 2.31 -19.59 13.03
CA ALA A 350 1.23 -20.10 12.19
C ALA A 350 0.77 -19.03 11.20
N GLU A 351 -0.12 -19.43 10.32
CA GLU A 351 -0.82 -18.54 9.38
C GLU A 351 -1.51 -17.39 10.12
N ILE A 352 -1.47 -16.19 9.53
CA ILE A 352 -2.08 -14.99 10.09
C ILE A 352 -3.31 -14.62 9.25
N THR A 353 -4.48 -14.84 9.83
CA THR A 353 -5.75 -14.36 9.29
C THR A 353 -6.17 -13.07 10.00
N LEU A 354 -6.41 -12.01 9.24
CA LEU A 354 -6.74 -10.69 9.80
C LEU A 354 -8.00 -10.72 10.67
N ALA A 355 -8.97 -11.59 10.34
CA ALA A 355 -10.21 -11.73 11.09
C ALA A 355 -10.00 -12.33 12.50
N ASP A 356 -8.94 -13.11 12.69
CA ASP A 356 -8.64 -13.80 13.97
C ASP A 356 -7.89 -12.90 14.96
N LEU A 357 -7.39 -11.75 14.52
CA LEU A 357 -6.80 -10.76 15.42
C LEU A 357 -7.86 -10.21 16.39
N SER A 358 -7.46 -9.93 17.60
CA SER A 358 -8.31 -9.26 18.58
C SER A 358 -8.83 -7.90 18.08
N ALA A 359 -9.97 -7.46 18.57
CA ALA A 359 -10.52 -6.16 18.20
C ALA A 359 -9.56 -5.00 18.54
N SER A 360 -8.88 -5.08 19.68
CA SER A 360 -7.87 -4.09 20.10
C SER A 360 -6.67 -4.08 19.16
N SER A 361 -6.17 -5.25 18.75
CA SER A 361 -5.09 -5.36 17.76
C SER A 361 -5.50 -4.76 16.42
N ARG A 362 -6.69 -5.07 15.90
CA ARG A 362 -7.18 -4.49 14.64
C ARG A 362 -7.28 -2.97 14.69
N VAL A 363 -7.72 -2.40 15.81
CA VAL A 363 -7.76 -0.93 16.00
C VAL A 363 -6.35 -0.34 15.99
N ALA A 364 -5.43 -0.92 16.77
CA ALA A 364 -4.04 -0.46 16.83
C ALA A 364 -3.34 -0.57 15.46
N TRP A 365 -3.51 -1.69 14.75
CA TRP A 365 -2.95 -1.86 13.41
C TRP A 365 -3.59 -0.94 12.36
N THR A 366 -4.84 -0.54 12.53
CA THR A 366 -5.46 0.49 11.69
C THR A 366 -4.81 1.85 11.93
N CYS A 367 -4.48 2.18 13.19
CA CYS A 367 -3.70 3.37 13.51
C CYS A 367 -2.30 3.31 12.86
N VAL A 368 -1.57 2.18 12.98
CA VAL A 368 -0.28 1.98 12.28
C VAL A 368 -0.43 2.25 10.78
N ALA A 369 -1.43 1.65 10.14
CA ALA A 369 -1.67 1.81 8.71
C ALA A 369 -1.97 3.28 8.33
N ALA A 370 -2.73 4.01 9.14
CA ALA A 370 -2.99 5.43 8.93
C ALA A 370 -1.71 6.27 9.02
N ARG A 371 -0.87 6.03 10.04
CA ARG A 371 0.45 6.73 10.17
C ARG A 371 1.38 6.40 9.01
N VAL A 372 1.38 5.16 8.52
CA VAL A 372 2.14 4.76 7.31
C VAL A 372 1.63 5.50 6.08
N VAL A 373 0.32 5.62 5.92
CA VAL A 373 -0.27 6.39 4.80
C VAL A 373 0.13 7.87 4.88
N GLU A 374 0.16 8.48 6.06
CA GLU A 374 0.65 9.86 6.25
C GLU A 374 2.13 9.98 5.87
N ALA A 375 2.97 9.02 6.27
CA ALA A 375 4.38 8.96 5.87
C ALA A 375 4.54 8.85 4.34
N LEU A 376 3.71 8.04 3.69
CA LEU A 376 3.69 7.91 2.23
C LEU A 376 3.24 9.20 1.52
N LEU A 377 2.29 9.94 2.09
CA LEU A 377 1.85 11.23 1.55
C LEU A 377 2.92 12.33 1.69
N ALA A 378 3.82 12.20 2.67
CA ALA A 378 4.97 13.07 2.84
C ALA A 378 6.17 12.69 1.93
N ALA A 379 6.10 11.56 1.22
CA ALA A 379 7.15 11.15 0.29
C ALA A 379 7.16 12.09 -0.93
N PRO A 380 8.35 12.50 -1.41
CA PRO A 380 8.43 13.36 -2.58
C PRO A 380 7.91 12.63 -3.82
N GLU A 381 7.14 13.32 -4.64
CA GLU A 381 6.84 12.85 -5.99
C GLU A 381 8.13 12.89 -6.82
N PRO A 382 8.43 11.84 -7.61
CA PRO A 382 9.59 11.87 -8.50
C PRO A 382 9.45 13.05 -9.47
N SER A 383 10.57 13.74 -9.73
CA SER A 383 10.55 14.80 -10.73
C SER A 383 10.16 14.24 -12.10
N LEU A 384 9.58 15.07 -12.98
CA LEU A 384 9.19 14.65 -14.33
C LEU A 384 10.38 14.06 -15.11
N LEU A 385 11.60 14.50 -14.81
CA LEU A 385 12.83 14.00 -15.45
C LEU A 385 13.19 12.60 -14.96
N GLU A 386 13.03 12.30 -13.65
CA GLU A 386 13.27 10.99 -13.07
C GLU A 386 12.19 9.97 -13.50
N ALA A 387 10.94 10.41 -13.61
CA ALA A 387 9.86 9.58 -14.14
C ALA A 387 10.09 9.19 -15.61
N GLN A 388 10.66 10.06 -16.44
CA GLN A 388 11.02 9.75 -17.82
C GLN A 388 12.21 8.79 -17.94
N ALA A 389 13.20 8.90 -17.04
CA ALA A 389 14.35 7.99 -17.03
C ALA A 389 14.01 6.56 -16.60
N ALA A 390 12.96 6.37 -15.80
CA ALA A 390 12.49 5.04 -15.37
C ALA A 390 11.72 4.26 -16.45
N HIS A 391 11.38 4.90 -17.58
CA HIS A 391 10.61 4.31 -18.68
C HIS A 391 11.48 3.97 -19.90
N VAL A 392 12.79 4.20 -19.86
CA VAL A 392 13.80 3.85 -20.85
C VAL A 392 14.58 2.62 -20.41
#